data_6d481712b5c54f530a94f0507173d0e8
#
_entry.id   6d481712b5c54f530a94f0507173d0e8
#
_cell.length_a   1.000
_cell.length_b   1.000
_cell.length_c   1.000
_cell.angle_alpha   90.00
_cell.angle_beta   90.00
_cell.angle_gamma   90.00
#
_symmetry.space_group_name_H-M   'P 1'
#
loop_
_entity.id
_entity.type
_entity.pdbx_description
1 polymer ?
#
loop_
_entity_poly.entity_id
_entity_poly.type
_entity_poly.pdbx_seq_one_letter_code
_entity_poly.pdbx_strand_id
1 'polypeptide(L)'
;MTAYRVRLAAPADAEAICRIYNQGIEDRVATLETELRTPEERRQWLSARSPRHPVIVAEFVVAGTVVAGTVSPALIEGGLRETPPGSASADTRSARSGLIAWASLNVFNAREAYRHVADISVYVEREWRGKGAGRVLLEKLDDLGRQHGFHKLVLSAFPFNTGGMALYERLGYRTVGIYREQGRLDGKWVDTIVMEKLL
;
A
#
# COMPACT_ATOMS: atom_id res chain seq x y z
N MET A 1 4.39 -12.60 16.57
CA MET A 1 4.86 -12.04 15.28
C MET A 1 3.65 -11.45 14.56
N THR A 2 3.71 -10.18 14.15
CA THR A 2 2.65 -9.53 13.38
C THR A 2 2.67 -10.13 11.97
N ALA A 3 1.59 -10.79 11.57
CA ALA A 3 1.50 -11.39 10.24
C ALA A 3 0.77 -10.40 9.31
N TYR A 4 1.37 -10.10 8.17
CA TYR A 4 0.76 -9.30 7.11
C TYR A 4 0.45 -10.20 5.92
N ARG A 5 -0.75 -10.05 5.36
CA ARG A 5 -1.11 -10.61 4.06
C ARG A 5 -0.96 -9.52 3.01
N VAL A 6 -0.13 -9.78 2.00
CA VAL A 6 0.03 -8.89 0.84
C VAL A 6 -0.66 -9.51 -0.37
N ARG A 7 -1.47 -8.70 -1.06
CA ARG A 7 -2.18 -9.10 -2.29
C ARG A 7 -2.25 -7.93 -3.28
N LEU A 8 -2.64 -8.23 -4.50
CA LEU A 8 -3.02 -7.19 -5.46
C LEU A 8 -4.24 -6.42 -4.95
N ALA A 9 -4.26 -5.11 -5.22
CA ALA A 9 -5.42 -4.27 -4.94
C ALA A 9 -6.59 -4.62 -5.87
N ALA A 10 -7.79 -4.55 -5.31
CA ALA A 10 -9.05 -4.68 -6.05
C ALA A 10 -9.80 -3.34 -6.04
N PRO A 11 -10.79 -3.12 -6.94
CA PRO A 11 -11.58 -1.88 -6.95
C PRO A 11 -12.25 -1.56 -5.61
N ALA A 12 -12.60 -2.58 -4.82
CA ALA A 12 -13.17 -2.44 -3.48
C ALA A 12 -12.21 -1.83 -2.45
N ASP A 13 -10.90 -1.84 -2.71
CA ASP A 13 -9.89 -1.26 -1.82
C ASP A 13 -9.75 0.27 -1.97
N ALA A 14 -10.40 0.86 -2.98
CA ALA A 14 -10.23 2.28 -3.34
C ALA A 14 -10.47 3.23 -2.16
N GLU A 15 -11.48 2.95 -1.33
CA GLU A 15 -11.81 3.76 -0.15
C GLU A 15 -10.68 3.71 0.90
N ALA A 16 -10.19 2.51 1.22
CA ALA A 16 -9.11 2.34 2.18
C ALA A 16 -7.78 2.93 1.66
N ILE A 17 -7.47 2.72 0.38
CA ILE A 17 -6.31 3.33 -0.28
C ILE A 17 -6.40 4.86 -0.23
N CYS A 18 -7.58 5.43 -0.54
CA CYS A 18 -7.83 6.86 -0.48
C CYS A 18 -7.60 7.40 0.93
N ARG A 19 -8.17 6.78 1.93
CA ARG A 19 -8.02 7.16 3.35
C ARG A 19 -6.55 7.19 3.78
N ILE A 20 -5.80 6.13 3.47
CA ILE A 20 -4.36 6.04 3.82
C ILE A 20 -3.54 7.09 3.07
N TYR A 21 -3.86 7.34 1.80
CA TYR A 21 -3.18 8.36 1.00
C TYR A 21 -3.41 9.76 1.57
N ASN A 22 -4.67 10.07 1.90
CA ASN A 22 -5.05 11.35 2.47
C ASN A 22 -4.36 11.64 3.82
N GLN A 23 -4.12 10.60 4.64
CA GLN A 23 -3.27 10.75 5.84
C GLN A 23 -1.85 11.23 5.49
N GLY A 24 -1.28 10.79 4.37
CA GLY A 24 0.02 11.26 3.89
C GLY A 24 0.01 12.72 3.47
N ILE A 25 -1.09 13.19 2.87
CA ILE A 25 -1.32 14.59 2.52
C ILE A 25 -1.49 15.43 3.79
N GLU A 26 -2.38 15.03 4.70
CA GLU A 26 -2.66 15.73 5.97
C GLU A 26 -1.41 15.90 6.84
N ASP A 27 -0.62 14.82 6.95
CA ASP A 27 0.60 14.80 7.78
C ASP A 27 1.77 15.53 7.12
N ARG A 28 1.67 15.93 5.84
CA ARG A 28 2.74 16.59 5.06
C ARG A 28 4.05 15.81 5.01
N VAL A 29 4.01 14.47 5.08
CA VAL A 29 5.23 13.64 5.23
C VAL A 29 5.55 12.75 4.02
N ALA A 30 4.65 12.64 3.04
CA ALA A 30 4.79 11.62 2.01
C ALA A 30 4.55 12.10 0.57
N THR A 31 3.99 13.26 0.36
CA THR A 31 3.63 13.79 -0.98
C THR A 31 3.58 15.30 -1.00
N LEU A 32 3.88 15.89 -2.16
CA LEU A 32 3.69 17.31 -2.43
C LEU A 32 2.23 17.67 -2.78
N GLU A 33 1.32 16.72 -2.81
CA GLU A 33 -0.10 17.02 -2.98
C GLU A 33 -0.64 17.76 -1.75
N THR A 34 -1.48 18.73 -2.00
CA THR A 34 -2.07 19.59 -0.97
C THR A 34 -3.57 19.38 -0.83
N GLU A 35 -4.20 18.82 -1.86
CA GLU A 35 -5.65 18.55 -1.90
C GLU A 35 -5.94 17.08 -1.61
N LEU A 36 -6.94 16.84 -0.77
CA LEU A 36 -7.40 15.49 -0.47
C LEU A 36 -8.04 14.86 -1.70
N ARG A 37 -7.82 13.57 -1.87
CA ARG A 37 -8.41 12.77 -2.93
C ARG A 37 -9.73 12.15 -2.49
N THR A 38 -10.58 11.85 -3.46
CA THR A 38 -11.83 11.16 -3.25
C THR A 38 -11.71 9.65 -3.51
N PRO A 39 -12.55 8.80 -2.89
CA PRO A 39 -12.59 7.37 -3.19
C PRO A 39 -12.87 7.09 -4.67
N GLU A 40 -13.68 7.94 -5.33
CA GLU A 40 -13.99 7.78 -6.76
C GLU A 40 -12.76 8.00 -7.64
N GLU A 41 -11.97 9.05 -7.39
CA GLU A 41 -10.70 9.28 -8.09
C GLU A 41 -9.75 8.08 -7.89
N ARG A 42 -9.70 7.49 -6.70
CA ARG A 42 -8.88 6.30 -6.43
C ARG A 42 -9.40 5.06 -7.14
N ARG A 43 -10.71 4.90 -7.26
CA ARG A 43 -11.31 3.81 -8.05
C ARG A 43 -10.97 3.92 -9.53
N GLN A 44 -11.08 5.12 -10.10
CA GLN A 44 -10.69 5.40 -11.48
C GLN A 44 -9.19 5.18 -11.70
N TRP A 45 -8.35 5.66 -10.78
CA TRP A 45 -6.91 5.43 -10.81
C TRP A 45 -6.56 3.94 -10.76
N LEU A 46 -7.21 3.14 -9.91
CA LEU A 46 -7.01 1.69 -9.85
C LEU A 46 -7.43 1.01 -11.15
N SER A 47 -8.58 1.38 -11.73
CA SER A 47 -9.09 0.78 -12.97
C SER A 47 -8.22 1.10 -14.19
N ALA A 48 -7.53 2.23 -14.18
CA ALA A 48 -6.62 2.66 -15.25
C ALA A 48 -5.22 2.01 -15.17
N ARG A 49 -4.96 1.18 -14.14
CA ARG A 49 -3.63 0.56 -13.95
C ARG A 49 -3.36 -0.52 -14.99
N SER A 50 -2.18 -0.49 -15.57
CA SER A 50 -1.74 -1.59 -16.41
C SER A 50 -1.27 -2.78 -15.57
N PRO A 51 -1.36 -4.03 -16.07
CA PRO A 51 -0.85 -5.19 -15.37
C PRO A 51 0.63 -5.09 -15.00
N ARG A 52 1.41 -4.34 -15.76
CA ARG A 52 2.84 -4.12 -15.52
C ARG A 52 3.12 -3.16 -14.36
N HIS A 53 2.16 -2.33 -13.98
CA HIS A 53 2.28 -1.34 -12.92
C HIS A 53 1.24 -1.61 -11.82
N PRO A 54 1.33 -2.76 -11.13
CA PRO A 54 0.34 -3.17 -10.15
C PRO A 54 0.33 -2.27 -8.92
N VAL A 55 -0.81 -2.28 -8.25
CA VAL A 55 -0.98 -1.78 -6.88
C VAL A 55 -1.15 -2.98 -5.97
N ILE A 56 -0.46 -2.99 -4.85
CA ILE A 56 -0.56 -4.01 -3.81
C ILE A 56 -1.00 -3.40 -2.48
N VAL A 57 -1.66 -4.19 -1.68
CA VAL A 57 -2.16 -3.80 -0.36
C VAL A 57 -1.68 -4.77 0.70
N ALA A 58 -1.47 -4.27 1.91
CA ALA A 58 -1.18 -5.08 3.08
C ALA A 58 -2.36 -5.04 4.07
N GLU A 59 -2.77 -6.22 4.50
CA GLU A 59 -3.81 -6.44 5.51
C GLU A 59 -3.18 -7.01 6.77
N PHE A 60 -3.67 -6.58 7.92
CA PHE A 60 -3.31 -7.19 9.19
C PHE A 60 -4.11 -8.47 9.40
N VAL A 61 -3.40 -9.57 9.68
CA VAL A 61 -4.02 -10.87 9.96
C VAL A 61 -3.97 -11.13 11.45
N VAL A 62 -5.14 -11.17 12.09
CA VAL A 62 -5.25 -11.65 13.48
C VAL A 62 -5.12 -13.17 13.46
N ALA A 63 -4.14 -13.72 14.16
CA ALA A 63 -3.98 -15.17 14.30
C ALA A 63 -5.24 -15.75 14.95
N GLY A 64 -6.02 -16.53 14.20
CA GLY A 64 -7.27 -17.15 14.67
C GLY A 64 -8.49 -16.94 13.77
N THR A 65 -8.44 -16.08 12.76
CA THR A 65 -9.55 -15.94 11.81
C THR A 65 -9.28 -16.81 10.59
N VAL A 66 -9.81 -18.02 10.57
CA VAL A 66 -9.94 -18.84 9.36
C VAL A 66 -10.96 -18.12 8.48
N VAL A 67 -10.50 -17.47 7.41
CA VAL A 67 -11.40 -16.97 6.36
C VAL A 67 -11.95 -18.20 5.64
N ALA A 68 -13.23 -18.51 5.91
CA ALA A 68 -13.98 -19.52 5.17
C ALA A 68 -14.10 -19.05 3.70
N GLY A 69 -13.36 -19.69 2.84
CA GLY A 69 -13.41 -19.46 1.39
C GLY A 69 -12.87 -20.67 0.66
N THR A 70 -13.79 -21.49 0.12
CA THR A 70 -13.61 -22.65 -0.77
C THR A 70 -13.12 -23.94 -0.12
N VAL A 71 -14.05 -24.68 0.50
CA VAL A 71 -14.04 -26.13 0.49
C VAL A 71 -15.33 -26.59 -0.17
N SER A 72 -15.20 -27.35 -1.23
CA SER A 72 -16.27 -28.05 -1.94
C SER A 72 -17.01 -29.00 -0.99
N PRO A 73 -18.35 -29.15 -1.07
CA PRO A 73 -19.09 -30.00 -0.15
C PRO A 73 -19.05 -31.44 -0.59
N ALA A 74 -18.57 -32.33 0.27
CA ALA A 74 -18.92 -33.73 0.23
C ALA A 74 -19.55 -34.13 1.56
N LEU A 75 -20.88 -34.31 1.49
CA LEU A 75 -21.73 -35.22 2.27
C LEU A 75 -21.32 -35.59 3.70
N ILE A 76 -22.18 -35.26 4.69
CA ILE A 76 -22.75 -36.29 5.61
C ILE A 76 -24.03 -35.69 6.24
N GLU A 77 -25.10 -36.45 6.16
CA GLU A 77 -26.43 -36.27 6.78
C GLU A 77 -26.39 -36.44 8.31
N GLY A 78 -27.29 -35.75 9.00
CA GLY A 78 -27.77 -36.20 10.31
C GLY A 78 -28.06 -35.13 11.33
N GLY A 79 -29.37 -34.85 11.59
CA GLY A 79 -29.86 -34.55 12.92
C GLY A 79 -30.30 -33.12 13.23
N LEU A 80 -31.56 -32.83 13.05
CA LEU A 80 -32.32 -31.70 13.60
C LEU A 80 -32.26 -31.63 15.13
N ARG A 81 -31.98 -30.45 15.69
CA ARG A 81 -32.54 -29.94 16.94
C ARG A 81 -32.72 -28.43 16.88
N GLU A 82 -33.97 -28.03 16.95
CA GLU A 82 -34.37 -26.64 17.12
C GLU A 82 -34.11 -26.17 18.55
N THR A 83 -33.61 -24.97 18.72
CA THR A 83 -33.69 -24.17 19.94
C THR A 83 -34.10 -22.73 19.64
N PRO A 84 -34.91 -22.07 20.50
CA PRO A 84 -35.67 -20.86 20.18
C PRO A 84 -34.86 -19.58 20.20
N PRO A 85 -35.40 -18.45 19.65
CA PRO A 85 -34.68 -17.22 19.47
C PRO A 85 -34.53 -16.43 20.76
N GLY A 86 -33.31 -16.31 21.24
CA GLY A 86 -32.92 -15.36 22.26
C GLY A 86 -32.34 -14.13 21.61
N SER A 87 -32.85 -12.98 21.97
CA SER A 87 -32.40 -11.64 21.57
C SER A 87 -30.92 -11.44 21.82
N ALA A 88 -30.13 -11.44 20.78
CA ALA A 88 -28.76 -10.99 20.82
C ALA A 88 -28.67 -9.63 20.14
N SER A 89 -28.44 -8.60 20.92
CA SER A 89 -28.02 -7.29 20.47
C SER A 89 -26.84 -7.41 19.52
N ALA A 90 -27.05 -7.00 18.29
CA ALA A 90 -26.01 -6.97 17.24
C ALA A 90 -24.99 -5.88 17.55
N ASP A 91 -23.98 -6.21 18.35
CA ASP A 91 -22.72 -5.50 18.38
C ASP A 91 -21.75 -6.23 17.44
N THR A 92 -22.07 -6.21 16.16
CA THR A 92 -21.17 -6.62 15.08
C THR A 92 -20.10 -5.56 14.91
N ARG A 93 -19.15 -5.47 15.82
CA ARG A 93 -17.80 -5.04 15.48
C ARG A 93 -17.23 -6.09 14.56
N SER A 94 -17.56 -5.97 13.28
CA SER A 94 -16.85 -6.61 12.18
C SER A 94 -15.36 -6.55 12.51
N ALA A 95 -14.73 -7.68 12.73
CA ALA A 95 -13.29 -7.80 12.83
C ALA A 95 -12.76 -7.30 11.48
N ARG A 96 -12.44 -6.01 11.43
CA ARG A 96 -11.89 -5.35 10.25
C ARG A 96 -10.56 -6.02 9.98
N SER A 97 -10.51 -6.93 9.02
CA SER A 97 -9.30 -7.18 8.28
C SER A 97 -9.02 -5.87 7.54
N GLY A 98 -8.45 -4.91 8.30
CA GLY A 98 -8.27 -3.56 7.80
C GLY A 98 -7.06 -3.54 6.88
N LEU A 99 -7.27 -3.08 5.66
CA LEU A 99 -6.18 -2.63 4.82
C LEU A 99 -5.43 -1.52 5.58
N ILE A 100 -4.14 -1.75 5.84
CA ILE A 100 -3.31 -0.89 6.69
C ILE A 100 -2.18 -0.21 5.93
N ALA A 101 -1.88 -0.65 4.71
CA ALA A 101 -0.86 -0.06 3.86
C ALA A 101 -1.08 -0.44 2.40
N TRP A 102 -0.55 0.35 1.49
CA TRP A 102 -0.53 0.04 0.07
C TRP A 102 0.75 0.53 -0.59
N ALA A 103 1.10 -0.06 -1.73
CA ALA A 103 2.24 0.34 -2.53
C ALA A 103 1.95 0.12 -4.02
N SER A 104 2.69 0.79 -4.89
CA SER A 104 2.52 0.66 -6.34
C SER A 104 3.83 0.77 -7.10
N LEU A 105 3.91 0.07 -8.24
CA LEU A 105 4.84 0.38 -9.32
C LEU A 105 4.17 1.41 -10.23
N ASN A 106 4.85 2.48 -10.58
CA ASN A 106 4.32 3.55 -11.42
C ASN A 106 5.20 3.74 -12.66
N VAL A 107 4.61 4.33 -13.70
CA VAL A 107 5.38 4.76 -14.87
C VAL A 107 6.33 5.87 -14.45
N PHE A 108 7.63 5.65 -14.59
CA PHE A 108 8.64 6.67 -14.31
C PHE A 108 8.62 7.76 -15.39
N ASN A 109 8.60 7.34 -16.65
CA ASN A 109 8.60 8.23 -17.80
C ASN A 109 7.96 7.53 -19.00
N ALA A 110 7.22 8.27 -19.83
CA ALA A 110 6.51 7.71 -20.98
C ALA A 110 7.40 7.35 -22.18
N ARG A 111 8.66 7.81 -22.20
CA ARG A 111 9.59 7.51 -23.31
C ARG A 111 10.05 6.05 -23.22
N GLU A 112 10.11 5.37 -24.38
CA GLU A 112 10.45 3.93 -24.48
C GLU A 112 11.81 3.59 -23.83
N ALA A 113 12.80 4.47 -23.92
CA ALA A 113 14.12 4.27 -23.29
C ALA A 113 14.08 4.13 -21.77
N TYR A 114 12.99 4.56 -21.11
CA TYR A 114 12.82 4.44 -19.66
C TYR A 114 11.91 3.27 -19.24
N ARG A 115 11.45 2.45 -20.19
CA ARG A 115 10.50 1.36 -19.89
C ARG A 115 10.99 0.36 -18.83
N HIS A 116 12.30 0.30 -18.62
CA HIS A 116 12.95 -0.57 -17.63
C HIS A 116 13.06 0.06 -16.23
N VAL A 117 12.55 1.28 -16.03
CA VAL A 117 12.53 2.01 -14.77
C VAL A 117 11.09 2.14 -14.30
N ALA A 118 10.81 1.79 -13.05
CA ALA A 118 9.54 2.10 -12.40
C ALA A 118 9.77 3.09 -11.25
N ASP A 119 8.87 4.06 -11.11
CA ASP A 119 8.72 4.83 -9.89
C ASP A 119 7.88 4.04 -8.89
N ILE A 120 8.13 4.19 -7.58
CA ILE A 120 7.36 3.50 -6.55
C ILE A 120 6.71 4.46 -5.58
N SER A 121 5.56 4.03 -5.07
CA SER A 121 4.88 4.72 -3.96
C SER A 121 4.57 3.72 -2.86
N VAL A 122 4.76 4.13 -1.60
CA VAL A 122 4.42 3.34 -0.41
C VAL A 122 3.76 4.23 0.62
N TYR A 123 2.59 3.82 1.10
CA TYR A 123 1.83 4.52 2.11
C TYR A 123 1.37 3.56 3.19
N VAL A 124 1.58 3.95 4.45
CA VAL A 124 1.20 3.15 5.62
C VAL A 124 0.27 3.98 6.48
N GLU A 125 -0.84 3.38 6.89
CA GLU A 125 -1.78 3.99 7.81
C GLU A 125 -1.06 4.51 9.07
N ARG A 126 -1.45 5.69 9.54
CA ARG A 126 -0.75 6.44 10.60
C ARG A 126 -0.44 5.57 11.83
N GLU A 127 -1.42 4.81 12.31
CA GLU A 127 -1.28 3.95 13.48
C GLU A 127 -0.42 2.70 13.23
N TRP A 128 -0.14 2.37 11.97
CA TRP A 128 0.63 1.18 11.58
C TRP A 128 2.04 1.51 11.11
N ARG A 129 2.44 2.77 11.12
CA ARG A 129 3.82 3.17 10.80
C ARG A 129 4.79 2.60 11.83
N GLY A 130 6.00 2.25 11.38
CA GLY A 130 7.03 1.66 12.24
C GLY A 130 6.81 0.21 12.65
N LYS A 131 5.69 -0.44 12.24
CA LYS A 131 5.36 -1.83 12.62
C LYS A 131 5.71 -2.87 11.53
N GLY A 132 6.44 -2.48 10.48
CA GLY A 132 6.96 -3.41 9.46
C GLY A 132 6.14 -3.54 8.18
N ALA A 133 4.92 -2.98 8.09
CA ALA A 133 4.07 -3.09 6.91
C ALA A 133 4.74 -2.51 5.64
N GLY A 134 5.42 -1.37 5.76
CA GLY A 134 6.15 -0.77 4.63
C GLY A 134 7.29 -1.67 4.12
N ARG A 135 7.99 -2.38 5.00
CA ARG A 135 9.05 -3.31 4.63
C ARG A 135 8.50 -4.46 3.76
N VAL A 136 7.43 -5.10 4.23
CA VAL A 136 6.83 -6.23 3.50
C VAL A 136 6.33 -5.81 2.12
N LEU A 137 5.75 -4.60 2.00
CA LEU A 137 5.31 -4.05 0.73
C LEU A 137 6.49 -3.76 -0.21
N LEU A 138 7.58 -3.16 0.28
CA LEU A 138 8.76 -2.85 -0.55
C LEU A 138 9.45 -4.11 -1.03
N GLU A 139 9.63 -5.12 -0.17
CA GLU A 139 10.17 -6.42 -0.56
C GLU A 139 9.31 -7.06 -1.66
N LYS A 140 7.97 -6.96 -1.55
CA LYS A 140 7.06 -7.44 -2.59
C LYS A 140 7.12 -6.63 -3.88
N LEU A 141 7.32 -5.30 -3.81
CA LEU A 141 7.53 -4.46 -5.00
C LEU A 141 8.82 -4.83 -5.73
N ASP A 142 9.91 -5.14 -5.01
CA ASP A 142 11.16 -5.62 -5.60
C ASP A 142 10.93 -6.90 -6.41
N ASP A 143 10.19 -7.88 -5.85
CA ASP A 143 9.85 -9.12 -6.53
C ASP A 143 8.99 -8.88 -7.77
N LEU A 144 7.96 -8.05 -7.64
CA LEU A 144 7.09 -7.66 -8.76
C LEU A 144 7.89 -6.87 -9.82
N GLY A 145 8.79 -6.01 -9.39
CA GLY A 145 9.68 -5.29 -10.30
C GLY A 145 10.47 -6.26 -11.19
N ARG A 146 11.11 -7.26 -10.59
CA ARG A 146 11.83 -8.32 -11.34
C ARG A 146 10.89 -9.11 -12.25
N GLN A 147 9.73 -9.54 -11.74
CA GLN A 147 8.74 -10.31 -12.51
C GLN A 147 8.23 -9.56 -13.74
N HIS A 148 8.06 -8.23 -13.65
CA HIS A 148 7.62 -7.38 -14.75
C HIS A 148 8.76 -6.85 -15.64
N GLY A 149 10.00 -7.31 -15.42
CA GLY A 149 11.16 -6.95 -16.22
C GLY A 149 11.63 -5.51 -16.03
N PHE A 150 11.43 -4.94 -14.84
CA PHE A 150 12.09 -3.70 -14.46
C PHE A 150 13.52 -4.00 -14.01
N HIS A 151 14.44 -3.16 -14.44
CA HIS A 151 15.84 -3.19 -14.04
C HIS A 151 16.11 -2.30 -12.83
N LYS A 152 15.27 -1.30 -12.64
CA LYS A 152 15.50 -0.24 -11.66
C LYS A 152 14.19 0.28 -11.07
N LEU A 153 14.20 0.47 -9.76
CA LEU A 153 13.14 1.19 -9.03
C LEU A 153 13.69 2.53 -8.56
N VAL A 154 12.86 3.57 -8.61
CA VAL A 154 13.16 4.91 -8.12
C VAL A 154 12.05 5.40 -7.21
N LEU A 155 12.38 6.31 -6.32
CA LEU A 155 11.42 7.00 -5.47
C LEU A 155 11.90 8.42 -5.15
N SER A 156 10.96 9.26 -4.72
CA SER A 156 11.27 10.53 -4.09
C SER A 156 10.69 10.56 -2.68
N ALA A 157 11.44 11.10 -1.72
CA ALA A 157 11.02 11.20 -0.33
C ALA A 157 11.42 12.55 0.25
N PHE A 158 10.74 12.97 1.32
CA PHE A 158 11.14 14.16 2.06
C PHE A 158 12.30 13.88 3.01
N PRO A 159 13.27 14.80 3.16
CA PRO A 159 14.39 14.63 4.08
C PRO A 159 13.97 14.41 5.53
N PHE A 160 12.84 14.98 5.93
CA PHE A 160 12.29 14.86 7.28
C PHE A 160 11.47 13.58 7.50
N ASN A 161 11.21 12.78 6.46
CA ASN A 161 10.63 11.43 6.61
C ASN A 161 11.71 10.42 7.00
N THR A 162 12.28 10.60 8.18
CA THR A 162 13.43 9.81 8.67
C THR A 162 13.13 8.31 8.74
N GLY A 163 11.89 7.94 9.09
CA GLY A 163 11.46 6.55 9.14
C GLY A 163 11.42 5.88 7.76
N GLY A 164 10.93 6.59 6.75
CA GLY A 164 10.93 6.15 5.35
C GLY A 164 12.35 6.04 4.81
N MET A 165 13.18 7.06 5.01
CA MET A 165 14.58 7.07 4.57
C MET A 165 15.36 5.87 5.12
N ALA A 166 15.31 5.63 6.44
CA ALA A 166 15.98 4.50 7.07
C ALA A 166 15.47 3.14 6.55
N LEU A 167 14.19 3.04 6.19
CA LEU A 167 13.62 1.83 5.61
C LEU A 167 14.15 1.59 4.19
N TYR A 168 14.16 2.62 3.33
CA TYR A 168 14.68 2.52 1.97
C TYR A 168 16.16 2.13 1.94
N GLU A 169 16.99 2.75 2.77
CA GLU A 169 18.42 2.43 2.89
C GLU A 169 18.64 0.97 3.31
N ARG A 170 17.92 0.48 4.34
CA ARG A 170 17.99 -0.93 4.78
C ARG A 170 17.61 -1.93 3.69
N LEU A 171 16.76 -1.54 2.76
CA LEU A 171 16.33 -2.37 1.63
C LEU A 171 17.20 -2.18 0.39
N GLY A 172 18.31 -1.45 0.50
CA GLY A 172 19.31 -1.31 -0.56
C GLY A 172 19.03 -0.19 -1.54
N TYR A 173 18.10 0.73 -1.24
CA TYR A 173 17.98 1.98 -1.99
C TYR A 173 19.12 2.92 -1.62
N ARG A 174 19.72 3.58 -2.60
CA ARG A 174 20.76 4.57 -2.40
C ARG A 174 20.29 5.95 -2.83
N THR A 175 20.76 6.98 -2.18
CA THR A 175 20.52 8.37 -2.57
C THR A 175 21.24 8.68 -3.88
N VAL A 176 20.50 9.25 -4.83
CA VAL A 176 21.03 9.75 -6.11
C VAL A 176 21.35 11.23 -6.02
N GLY A 177 20.47 11.98 -5.36
CA GLY A 177 20.61 13.42 -5.21
C GLY A 177 19.42 14.06 -4.50
N ILE A 178 19.48 15.37 -4.39
CA ILE A 178 18.45 16.19 -3.73
C ILE A 178 17.99 17.25 -4.72
N TYR A 179 16.69 17.30 -4.96
CA TYR A 179 16.04 18.44 -5.60
C TYR A 179 15.75 19.50 -4.54
N ARG A 180 16.49 20.61 -4.63
CA ARG A 180 16.28 21.74 -3.73
C ARG A 180 14.99 22.47 -4.09
N GLU A 181 14.23 22.87 -3.06
CA GLU A 181 13.03 23.67 -3.22
C GLU A 181 12.06 23.11 -4.29
N GLN A 182 11.93 21.77 -4.30
CA GLN A 182 11.19 21.01 -5.32
C GLN A 182 9.69 21.29 -5.30
N GLY A 183 9.16 21.68 -4.18
CA GLY A 183 7.75 22.01 -4.03
C GLY A 183 7.52 22.98 -2.89
N ARG A 184 6.25 23.36 -2.70
CA ARG A 184 5.86 24.29 -1.64
C ARG A 184 4.71 23.69 -0.84
N LEU A 185 4.92 23.49 0.46
CA LEU A 185 3.89 23.03 1.40
C LEU A 185 3.68 24.10 2.48
N ASP A 186 2.42 24.49 2.69
CA ASP A 186 2.01 25.48 3.70
C ASP A 186 2.89 26.75 3.66
N GLY A 187 3.18 27.22 2.44
CA GLY A 187 3.97 28.41 2.18
C GLY A 187 5.49 28.26 2.28
N LYS A 188 6.01 27.08 2.64
CA LYS A 188 7.46 26.80 2.79
C LYS A 188 7.98 25.96 1.65
N TRP A 189 9.18 26.27 1.17
CA TRP A 189 9.90 25.43 0.20
C TRP A 189 10.33 24.11 0.82
N VAL A 190 10.20 23.04 0.07
CA VAL A 190 10.50 21.68 0.51
C VAL A 190 11.42 21.00 -0.50
N ASP A 191 12.52 20.45 0.00
CA ASP A 191 13.44 19.61 -0.76
C ASP A 191 12.86 18.19 -0.90
N THR A 192 13.25 17.48 -1.96
CA THR A 192 13.01 16.04 -2.09
C THR A 192 14.31 15.29 -2.36
N ILE A 193 14.49 14.15 -1.69
CA ILE A 193 15.60 13.23 -1.92
C ILE A 193 15.15 12.21 -2.95
N VAL A 194 15.95 12.02 -4.01
CA VAL A 194 15.74 10.98 -5.00
C VAL A 194 16.58 9.77 -4.62
N MET A 195 15.96 8.60 -4.57
CA MET A 195 16.62 7.34 -4.29
C MET A 195 16.35 6.32 -5.39
N GLU A 196 17.27 5.39 -5.57
CA GLU A 196 17.15 4.32 -6.57
C GLU A 196 17.66 2.99 -6.05
N LYS A 197 17.16 1.91 -6.65
CA LYS A 197 17.63 0.54 -6.44
C LYS A 197 17.70 -0.18 -7.78
N LEU A 198 18.80 -0.85 -8.07
CA LEU A 198 18.91 -1.83 -9.16
C LEU A 198 18.36 -3.17 -8.66
N LEU A 199 17.55 -3.86 -9.48
CA LEU A 199 16.88 -5.11 -9.14
C LEU A 199 17.68 -6.35 -9.48
#